data_d717af762e1595d285ddb280c1d47ab2
#
_entry.id   d717af762e1595d285ddb280c1d47ab2
#
_cell.length_a   1.000
_cell.length_b   1.000
_cell.length_c   1.000
_cell.angle_alpha   90.00
_cell.angle_beta   90.00
_cell.angle_gamma   90.00
#
_symmetry.space_group_name_H-M   'P 1'
#
loop_
_entity.id
_entity.type
_entity.pdbx_description
1 polymer ?
#
loop_
_entity_poly.entity_id
_entity_poly.type
_entity_poly.pdbx_seq_one_letter_code
_entity_poly.pdbx_strand_id
1 'polypeptide(L)'
;AWMDALSVHRRRPFLFLAEGVFMYFEAAQVKALVLALRDHFPGAELVFDGWKPFQIWIGRLVLGDLLRWGFWRGQDLEGWGGGIRLLDEWGYFDRPEPRLHPFRWMAPLFRLLKPMRVFHFRLGEAAG
;
A
#
# COMPACT_ATOMS: atom_id res chain seq x y z
N ALA A 1 7.63 14.68 -14.10
CA ALA A 1 8.46 15.72 -13.51
C ALA A 1 9.35 15.21 -12.39
N TRP A 2 8.81 14.89 -11.20
CA TRP A 2 9.66 14.44 -10.07
C TRP A 2 10.32 13.07 -10.33
N MET A 3 9.64 12.17 -11.02
CA MET A 3 10.22 10.88 -11.38
C MET A 3 11.41 11.04 -12.32
N ASP A 4 11.31 11.97 -13.26
CA ASP A 4 12.41 12.26 -14.19
C ASP A 4 13.62 12.83 -13.45
N ALA A 5 13.38 13.71 -12.48
CA ALA A 5 14.45 14.27 -11.66
C ALA A 5 15.20 13.20 -10.87
N LEU A 6 14.47 12.19 -10.35
CA LEU A 6 15.07 11.10 -9.60
C LEU A 6 15.66 9.98 -10.48
N SER A 7 15.25 9.91 -11.74
CA SER A 7 15.68 8.82 -12.63
C SER A 7 17.17 8.81 -12.93
N VAL A 8 17.87 9.92 -12.68
CA VAL A 8 19.34 9.96 -12.76
C VAL A 8 20.00 9.04 -11.72
N HIS A 9 19.29 8.71 -10.68
CA HIS A 9 19.74 7.81 -9.62
C HIS A 9 19.15 6.40 -9.73
N ARG A 10 18.53 6.05 -10.84
CA ARG A 10 17.77 4.80 -11.03
C ARG A 10 18.54 3.51 -10.72
N ARG A 11 19.87 3.57 -10.72
CA ARG A 11 20.73 2.43 -10.37
C ARG A 11 20.88 2.22 -8.86
N ARG A 12 20.44 3.19 -8.06
CA ARG A 12 20.44 3.07 -6.61
C ARG A 12 19.17 2.38 -6.15
N PRO A 13 19.21 1.68 -5.02
CA PRO A 13 17.98 1.13 -4.45
C PRO A 13 17.05 2.26 -4.01
N PHE A 14 15.76 2.14 -4.36
CA PHE A 14 14.72 3.08 -3.93
C PHE A 14 13.70 2.37 -3.08
N LEU A 15 13.26 3.06 -2.04
CA LEU A 15 12.12 2.68 -1.23
C LEU A 15 11.11 3.83 -1.24
N PHE A 16 9.92 3.56 -1.74
CA PHE A 16 8.82 4.51 -1.75
C PHE A 16 7.85 4.18 -0.63
N LEU A 17 7.46 5.20 0.12
CA LEU A 17 6.49 5.06 1.21
C LEU A 17 5.27 5.91 0.89
N ALA A 18 4.09 5.29 0.96
CA ALA A 18 2.82 5.97 0.77
C ALA A 18 1.89 5.62 1.93
N GLU A 19 1.89 6.44 2.97
CA GLU A 19 1.08 6.26 4.15
C GLU A 19 -0.13 7.20 4.11
N GLY A 20 -1.33 6.62 4.24
CA GLY A 20 -2.56 7.41 4.25
C GLY A 20 -2.86 8.10 2.92
N VAL A 21 -2.47 7.51 1.79
CA VAL A 21 -2.54 8.18 0.48
C VAL A 21 -3.41 7.43 -0.51
N PHE A 22 -3.14 6.14 -0.74
CA PHE A 22 -3.73 5.41 -1.87
C PHE A 22 -5.24 5.20 -1.76
N MET A 23 -5.78 5.14 -0.56
CA MET A 23 -7.22 4.97 -0.37
C MET A 23 -8.06 6.15 -0.89
N TYR A 24 -7.45 7.30 -1.11
CA TYR A 24 -8.14 8.49 -1.63
C TYR A 24 -8.12 8.58 -3.15
N PHE A 25 -7.44 7.67 -3.83
CA PHE A 25 -7.34 7.63 -5.28
C PHE A 25 -8.15 6.49 -5.86
N GLU A 26 -8.51 6.59 -7.12
CA GLU A 26 -9.16 5.49 -7.83
C GLU A 26 -8.13 4.40 -8.18
N ALA A 27 -8.60 3.16 -8.29
CA ALA A 27 -7.74 2.03 -8.61
C ALA A 27 -6.89 2.26 -9.85
N ALA A 28 -7.47 2.87 -10.89
CA ALA A 28 -6.74 3.16 -12.12
C ALA A 28 -5.58 4.14 -11.91
N GLN A 29 -5.76 5.12 -11.02
CA GLN A 29 -4.71 6.08 -10.68
C GLN A 29 -3.58 5.42 -9.90
N VAL A 30 -3.92 4.58 -8.92
CA VAL A 30 -2.91 3.84 -8.14
C VAL A 30 -2.13 2.89 -9.05
N LYS A 31 -2.83 2.16 -9.91
CA LYS A 31 -2.21 1.25 -10.87
C LYS A 31 -1.24 2.00 -11.80
N ALA A 32 -1.66 3.13 -12.34
CA ALA A 32 -0.81 3.94 -13.21
C ALA A 32 0.46 4.41 -12.50
N LEU A 33 0.34 4.84 -11.25
CA LEU A 33 1.49 5.26 -10.45
C LEU A 33 2.44 4.09 -10.17
N VAL A 34 1.91 2.94 -9.76
CA VAL A 34 2.72 1.75 -9.46
C VAL A 34 3.48 1.28 -10.69
N LEU A 35 2.81 1.23 -11.84
CA LEU A 35 3.46 0.84 -13.09
C LEU A 35 4.53 1.85 -13.53
N ALA A 36 4.27 3.14 -13.34
CA ALA A 36 5.26 4.19 -13.63
C ALA A 36 6.49 4.07 -12.72
N LEU A 37 6.30 3.81 -11.43
CA LEU A 37 7.40 3.58 -10.49
C LEU A 37 8.22 2.36 -10.91
N ARG A 38 7.56 1.27 -11.30
CA ARG A 38 8.24 0.07 -11.78
C ARG A 38 9.11 0.37 -13.00
N ASP A 39 8.56 1.13 -13.95
CA ASP A 39 9.24 1.40 -15.22
C ASP A 39 10.40 2.38 -15.06
N HIS A 40 10.26 3.38 -14.19
CA HIS A 40 11.31 4.36 -13.93
C HIS A 40 12.38 3.86 -12.97
N PHE A 41 12.01 3.02 -12.02
CA PHE A 41 12.90 2.52 -10.96
C PHE A 41 12.79 0.99 -10.83
N PRO A 42 13.28 0.23 -11.83
CA PRO A 42 13.19 -1.23 -11.77
C PRO A 42 13.88 -1.79 -10.51
N GLY A 43 13.18 -2.66 -9.79
CA GLY A 43 13.68 -3.22 -8.55
C GLY A 43 13.42 -2.39 -7.31
N ALA A 44 12.77 -1.24 -7.44
CA ALA A 44 12.38 -0.42 -6.30
C ALA A 44 11.39 -1.17 -5.41
N GLU A 45 11.35 -0.79 -4.15
CA GLU A 45 10.37 -1.31 -3.20
C GLU A 45 9.34 -0.23 -2.89
N LEU A 46 8.10 -0.66 -2.67
CA LEU A 46 6.97 0.20 -2.34
C LEU A 46 6.30 -0.34 -1.09
N VAL A 47 6.13 0.52 -0.10
CA VAL A 47 5.38 0.22 1.12
C VAL A 47 4.21 1.19 1.21
N PHE A 48 3.01 0.66 1.35
CA PHE A 48 1.81 1.48 1.50
C PHE A 48 0.77 0.77 2.35
N ASP A 49 -0.14 1.55 2.91
CA ASP A 49 -1.27 1.02 3.65
C ASP A 49 -2.49 0.91 2.75
N GLY A 50 -3.37 -0.01 3.08
CA GLY A 50 -4.57 -0.25 2.29
C GLY A 50 -5.72 -0.76 3.14
N TRP A 51 -6.92 -0.61 2.59
CA TRP A 51 -8.17 -1.01 3.21
C TRP A 51 -8.88 -2.02 2.31
N LYS A 52 -9.66 -2.90 2.92
CA LYS A 52 -10.52 -3.81 2.17
C LYS A 52 -11.76 -3.07 1.65
N PRO A 53 -12.38 -3.53 0.55
CA PRO A 53 -13.55 -2.85 -0.01
C PRO A 53 -14.68 -2.63 0.99
N PHE A 54 -14.96 -3.58 1.88
CA PHE A 54 -16.01 -3.40 2.87
C PHE A 54 -15.67 -2.30 3.89
N GLN A 55 -14.40 -2.14 4.21
CA GLN A 55 -13.92 -1.08 5.11
C GLN A 55 -14.05 0.30 4.45
N ILE A 56 -13.78 0.37 3.15
CA ILE A 56 -14.02 1.58 2.36
C ILE A 56 -15.50 1.94 2.41
N TRP A 57 -16.37 0.96 2.23
CA TRP A 57 -17.82 1.17 2.27
C TRP A 57 -18.28 1.70 3.64
N ILE A 58 -17.81 1.10 4.73
CA ILE A 58 -18.12 1.56 6.09
C ILE A 58 -17.52 2.96 6.33
N GLY A 59 -16.27 3.16 5.92
CA GLY A 59 -15.57 4.44 6.09
C GLY A 59 -16.25 5.59 5.36
N ARG A 60 -16.95 5.32 4.26
CA ARG A 60 -17.71 6.32 3.51
C ARG A 60 -18.88 6.88 4.32
N LEU A 61 -19.37 6.16 5.31
CA LEU A 61 -20.42 6.68 6.20
C LEU A 61 -19.91 7.86 7.05
N VAL A 62 -18.60 7.92 7.28
CA VAL A 62 -17.95 8.97 8.07
C VAL A 62 -17.26 9.99 7.17
N LEU A 63 -16.51 9.54 6.17
CA LEU A 63 -15.64 10.36 5.33
C LEU A 63 -16.23 10.64 3.94
N GLY A 64 -17.41 10.06 3.62
CA GLY A 64 -18.06 10.28 2.33
C GLY A 64 -17.23 9.73 1.17
N ASP A 65 -17.28 10.44 0.04
CA ASP A 65 -16.61 10.01 -1.20
C ASP A 65 -15.10 10.18 -1.20
N LEU A 66 -14.50 10.60 -0.09
CA LEU A 66 -13.04 10.72 0.02
C LEU A 66 -12.34 9.38 -0.10
N LEU A 67 -12.94 8.32 0.44
CA LEU A 67 -12.39 6.96 0.34
C LEU A 67 -12.85 6.32 -0.97
N ARG A 68 -11.90 5.95 -1.83
CA ARG A 68 -12.21 5.48 -3.17
C ARG A 68 -11.72 4.09 -3.50
N TRP A 69 -10.58 3.67 -2.92
CA TRP A 69 -9.95 2.42 -3.31
C TRP A 69 -9.65 1.53 -2.13
N GLY A 70 -10.07 0.28 -2.26
CA GLY A 70 -9.70 -0.82 -1.39
C GLY A 70 -9.49 -2.08 -2.21
N PHE A 71 -8.83 -3.06 -1.63
CA PHE A 71 -8.58 -4.35 -2.27
C PHE A 71 -8.60 -5.47 -1.24
N TRP A 72 -8.96 -6.68 -1.68
CA TRP A 72 -9.14 -7.81 -0.78
C TRP A 72 -7.81 -8.45 -0.36
N ARG A 73 -6.87 -8.57 -1.30
CA ARG A 73 -5.62 -9.31 -1.08
C ARG A 73 -4.46 -8.54 -1.71
N GLY A 74 -3.33 -8.48 -1.00
CA GLY A 74 -2.12 -7.88 -1.55
C GLY A 74 -1.67 -8.54 -2.84
N GLN A 75 -1.83 -9.87 -2.94
CA GLN A 75 -1.47 -10.61 -4.13
C GLN A 75 -2.21 -10.18 -5.40
N ASP A 76 -3.38 -9.56 -5.26
CA ASP A 76 -4.16 -9.08 -6.41
C ASP A 76 -3.40 -8.03 -7.21
N LEU A 77 -2.53 -7.26 -6.57
CA LEU A 77 -1.72 -6.26 -7.23
C LEU A 77 -0.59 -6.86 -8.07
N GLU A 78 -0.18 -8.09 -7.79
CA GLU A 78 0.81 -8.79 -8.61
C GLU A 78 0.34 -8.98 -10.04
N GLY A 79 -0.99 -9.05 -10.24
CA GLY A 79 -1.59 -9.14 -11.57
C GLY A 79 -1.59 -7.83 -12.37
N TRP A 80 -1.19 -6.70 -11.77
CA TRP A 80 -1.17 -5.41 -12.47
C TRP A 80 -0.06 -5.31 -13.52
N GLY A 81 1.02 -6.05 -13.34
CA GLY A 81 2.12 -6.04 -14.29
C GLY A 81 3.24 -6.99 -13.91
N GLY A 82 4.10 -7.29 -14.87
CA GLY A 82 5.23 -8.19 -14.65
C GLY A 82 6.22 -7.66 -13.63
N GLY A 83 6.73 -8.54 -12.79
CA GLY A 83 7.75 -8.21 -11.81
C GLY A 83 7.24 -7.59 -10.52
N ILE A 84 5.93 -7.31 -10.41
CA ILE A 84 5.35 -6.81 -9.16
C ILE A 84 5.14 -7.99 -8.23
N ARG A 85 5.80 -7.98 -7.06
CA ARG A 85 5.74 -9.07 -6.09
C ARG A 85 5.48 -8.55 -4.69
N LEU A 86 4.54 -9.18 -4.00
CA LEU A 86 4.28 -8.93 -2.59
C LEU A 86 5.38 -9.61 -1.77
N LEU A 87 6.15 -8.81 -1.02
CA LEU A 87 7.23 -9.30 -0.17
C LEU A 87 6.75 -9.58 1.24
N ASP A 88 5.91 -8.71 1.78
CA ASP A 88 5.40 -8.82 3.14
C ASP A 88 4.09 -8.06 3.29
N GLU A 89 3.33 -8.44 4.29
CA GLU A 89 2.04 -7.80 4.62
C GLU A 89 1.81 -7.95 6.12
N TRP A 90 1.45 -6.84 6.79
CA TRP A 90 1.15 -6.86 8.21
C TRP A 90 0.05 -5.86 8.57
N GLY A 91 -0.66 -6.13 9.67
CA GLY A 91 -1.67 -5.21 10.19
C GLY A 91 -1.07 -4.24 11.20
N TYR A 92 -1.68 -3.06 11.31
CA TYR A 92 -1.27 -2.07 12.31
C TYR A 92 -1.35 -2.60 13.73
N PHE A 93 -2.26 -3.54 13.98
CA PHE A 93 -2.52 -4.08 15.31
C PHE A 93 -1.87 -5.45 15.54
N ASP A 94 -1.08 -5.96 14.60
CA ASP A 94 -0.41 -7.26 14.72
C ASP A 94 0.76 -7.22 15.70
N ARG A 95 1.29 -6.03 15.98
CA ARG A 95 2.38 -5.83 16.92
C ARG A 95 1.89 -5.05 18.14
N PRO A 96 2.40 -5.37 19.36
CA PRO A 96 2.09 -4.57 20.53
C PRO A 96 2.59 -3.13 20.34
N GLU A 97 1.68 -2.18 20.41
CA GLU A 97 2.02 -0.76 20.33
C GLU A 97 1.57 -0.09 21.62
N PRO A 98 2.51 0.44 22.44
CA PRO A 98 2.16 1.08 23.70
C PRO A 98 1.16 2.23 23.58
N ARG A 99 1.18 2.93 22.44
CA ARG A 99 0.26 4.04 22.16
C ARG A 99 -1.18 3.59 22.03
N LEU A 100 -1.41 2.32 21.71
CA LEU A 100 -2.74 1.73 21.57
C LEU A 100 -3.24 1.09 22.88
N HIS A 101 -2.51 1.26 23.96
CA HIS A 101 -2.86 0.68 25.25
C HIS A 101 -4.30 0.95 25.71
N PRO A 102 -4.86 2.17 25.53
CA PRO A 102 -6.25 2.43 25.87
C PRO A 102 -7.26 1.61 25.06
N PHE A 103 -6.87 1.15 23.88
CA PHE A 103 -7.72 0.35 22.98
C PHE A 103 -7.38 -1.13 23.01
N ARG A 104 -6.59 -1.56 23.97
CA ARG A 104 -6.10 -2.93 24.09
C ARG A 104 -7.22 -3.97 24.16
N TRP A 105 -8.33 -3.63 24.81
CA TRP A 105 -9.50 -4.49 24.90
C TRP A 105 -10.17 -4.71 23.54
N MET A 106 -9.96 -3.83 22.57
CA MET A 106 -10.47 -3.96 21.20
C MET A 106 -9.53 -4.73 20.27
N ALA A 107 -8.33 -5.07 20.71
CA ALA A 107 -7.33 -5.74 19.90
C ALA A 107 -7.84 -7.02 19.21
N PRO A 108 -8.60 -7.92 19.87
CA PRO A 108 -9.15 -9.09 19.19
C PRO A 108 -10.09 -8.73 18.04
N LEU A 109 -10.92 -7.68 18.21
CA LEU A 109 -11.82 -7.21 17.18
C LEU A 109 -11.05 -6.63 16.00
N PHE A 110 -10.02 -5.81 16.27
CA PHE A 110 -9.17 -5.25 15.22
C PHE A 110 -8.41 -6.33 14.46
N ARG A 111 -7.93 -7.38 15.14
CA ARG A 111 -7.28 -8.51 14.48
C ARG A 111 -8.24 -9.28 13.58
N LEU A 112 -9.50 -9.44 14.01
CA LEU A 112 -10.52 -10.13 13.24
C LEU A 112 -10.90 -9.32 11.99
N LEU A 113 -11.13 -8.01 12.14
CA LEU A 113 -11.52 -7.13 11.06
C LEU A 113 -10.35 -6.72 10.16
N LYS A 114 -9.12 -6.76 10.68
CA LYS A 114 -7.90 -6.36 9.99
C LYS A 114 -8.08 -5.01 9.28
N PRO A 115 -8.44 -3.94 10.01
CA PRO A 115 -8.92 -2.70 9.40
C PRO A 115 -7.88 -2.03 8.51
N MET A 116 -6.67 -1.87 8.97
CA MET A 116 -5.60 -1.28 8.16
C MET A 116 -4.43 -2.24 8.09
N ARG A 117 -3.96 -2.49 6.88
CA ARG A 117 -2.81 -3.35 6.64
C ARG A 117 -1.75 -2.58 5.86
N VAL A 118 -0.52 -2.92 6.12
CA VAL A 118 0.62 -2.39 5.39
C VAL A 118 1.12 -3.47 4.44
N PHE A 119 1.41 -3.07 3.22
CA PHE A 119 1.86 -3.97 2.16
C PHE A 119 3.24 -3.52 1.67
N HIS A 120 4.12 -4.47 1.49
CA HIS A 120 5.47 -4.25 1.01
C HIS A 120 5.67 -5.01 -0.30
N PHE A 121 5.91 -4.28 -1.37
CA PHE A 121 6.07 -4.82 -2.72
C PHE A 121 7.44 -4.53 -3.28
N ARG A 122 7.90 -5.41 -4.14
CA ARG A 122 9.01 -5.12 -5.06
C ARG A 122 8.42 -4.83 -6.44
N LEU A 123 8.93 -3.79 -7.09
CA LEU A 123 8.45 -3.33 -8.39
C LEU A 123 9.46 -3.68 -9.47
N GLY A 124 9.25 -4.82 -10.11
CA GLY A 124 10.14 -5.31 -11.14
C GLY A 124 11.45 -5.87 -10.58
N GLU A 125 12.35 -6.23 -11.48
CA GLU A 125 13.67 -6.73 -11.13
C GLU A 125 14.71 -5.64 -11.34
N ALA A 126 15.68 -5.57 -10.43
CA ALA A 126 16.76 -4.61 -10.56
C ALA A 126 17.50 -4.85 -11.89
N ALA A 127 17.79 -3.77 -12.63
CA ALA A 127 18.65 -3.82 -13.79
C ALA A 127 20.04 -4.20 -13.30
N GLY A 128 20.38 -5.45 -13.52
CA GLY A 128 21.65 -6.02 -13.09
C GLY A 128 22.84 -5.42 -13.82
#